data_95dca3f8ddfebfc6561a0f6765512550
#
_entry.id   95dca3f8ddfebfc6561a0f6765512550
#
_cell.length_a   1.000
_cell.length_b   1.000
_cell.length_c   1.000
_cell.angle_alpha   90.00
_cell.angle_beta   90.00
_cell.angle_gamma   90.00
#
_symmetry.space_group_name_H-M   'P 1'
#
loop_
_entity.id
_entity.type
_entity.pdbx_description
1 polymer ?
#
loop_
_entity_poly.entity_id
_entity_poly.type
_entity_poly.pdbx_seq_one_letter_code
_entity_poly.pdbx_strand_id
1 'polypeptide(L)'
;MIDLDSDTAFARRMLDALSTRAKASLHNIANQNVPGFKRYEVRFEDLLREAEARGQDTATVEPVVQRDTSGPPGQNNVVLMEEMSLLGKTSMLHDVMTRRLGTYYQTLNKAIFGR
;
A
#
# COMPACT_ATOMS: atom_id res chain seq x y z
N MET A 1 -26.21 6.52 2.94
CA MET A 1 -25.49 7.21 4.04
C MET A 1 -24.00 6.96 3.91
N ILE A 2 -23.21 8.00 3.99
CA ILE A 2 -21.74 7.87 3.96
C ILE A 2 -21.27 7.35 5.33
N ASP A 3 -20.61 6.22 5.35
CA ASP A 3 -19.98 5.70 6.56
C ASP A 3 -18.58 6.32 6.67
N LEU A 4 -18.50 7.44 7.38
CA LEU A 4 -17.28 8.22 7.53
C LEU A 4 -16.20 7.46 8.29
N ASP A 5 -16.57 6.66 9.27
CA ASP A 5 -15.63 5.87 10.05
C ASP A 5 -15.02 4.75 9.21
N SER A 6 -15.84 4.08 8.39
CA SER A 6 -15.38 3.03 7.49
C SER A 6 -14.45 3.58 6.40
N ASP A 7 -14.80 4.73 5.81
CA ASP A 7 -13.97 5.39 4.79
C ASP A 7 -12.61 5.82 5.36
N THR A 8 -12.61 6.33 6.59
CA THR A 8 -11.37 6.74 7.28
C THR A 8 -10.51 5.52 7.60
N ALA A 9 -11.11 4.43 8.10
CA ALA A 9 -10.40 3.20 8.39
C ALA A 9 -9.79 2.60 7.12
N PHE A 10 -10.54 2.61 6.01
CA PHE A 10 -10.05 2.17 4.71
C PHE A 10 -8.86 3.01 4.24
N ALA A 11 -8.97 4.34 4.33
CA ALA A 11 -7.89 5.25 3.94
C ALA A 11 -6.61 5.00 4.75
N ARG A 12 -6.73 4.75 6.05
CA ARG A 12 -5.59 4.42 6.91
C ARG A 12 -4.94 3.09 6.50
N ARG A 13 -5.75 2.07 6.18
CA ARG A 13 -5.24 0.79 5.69
C ARG A 13 -4.51 0.94 4.37
N MET A 14 -5.04 1.75 3.46
CA MET A 14 -4.36 2.07 2.21
C MET A 14 -3.02 2.76 2.45
N LEU A 15 -2.97 3.74 3.34
CA LEU A 15 -1.73 4.42 3.70
C LEU A 15 -0.69 3.46 4.29
N ASP A 16 -1.11 2.56 5.18
CA ASP A 16 -0.24 1.53 5.74
C ASP A 16 0.31 0.60 4.65
N ALA A 17 -0.55 0.16 3.74
CA ALA A 17 -0.14 -0.71 2.63
C ALA A 17 0.86 0.00 1.71
N LEU A 18 0.62 1.26 1.39
CA LEU A 18 1.49 2.06 0.53
C LEU A 18 2.84 2.33 1.20
N SER A 19 2.84 2.64 2.50
CA SER A 19 4.08 2.81 3.28
C SER A 19 4.88 1.51 3.34
N THR A 20 4.22 0.39 3.56
CA THR A 20 4.85 -0.93 3.59
C THR A 20 5.45 -1.27 2.23
N ARG A 21 4.73 -0.96 1.15
CA ARG A 21 5.21 -1.18 -0.22
C ARG A 21 6.43 -0.31 -0.54
N ALA A 22 6.43 0.94 -0.12
CA ALA A 22 7.58 1.83 -0.28
C ALA A 22 8.82 1.28 0.43
N LYS A 23 8.67 0.82 1.66
CA LYS A 23 9.75 0.19 2.43
C LYS A 23 10.26 -1.06 1.74
N ALA A 24 9.37 -1.90 1.23
CA ALA A 24 9.75 -3.11 0.50
C ALA A 24 10.55 -2.78 -0.76
N SER A 25 10.13 -1.80 -1.55
CA SER A 25 10.85 -1.36 -2.75
C SER A 25 12.22 -0.80 -2.41
N LEU A 26 12.35 0.02 -1.37
CA LEU A 26 13.64 0.55 -0.92
C LEU A 26 14.58 -0.57 -0.47
N HIS A 27 14.06 -1.55 0.24
CA HIS A 27 14.82 -2.72 0.67
C HIS A 27 15.29 -3.55 -0.53
N ASN A 28 14.43 -3.73 -1.53
CA ASN A 28 14.77 -4.41 -2.77
C ASN A 28 15.89 -3.67 -3.51
N ILE A 29 15.79 -2.37 -3.64
CA ILE A 29 16.82 -1.54 -4.29
C ILE A 29 18.15 -1.67 -3.57
N ALA A 30 18.15 -1.63 -2.24
CA ALA A 30 19.35 -1.78 -1.44
C ALA A 30 20.05 -3.14 -1.67
N ASN A 31 19.30 -4.16 -2.06
CA ASN A 31 19.77 -5.52 -2.26
C ASN A 31 19.87 -5.93 -3.74
N GLN A 32 19.81 -4.96 -4.67
CA GLN A 32 19.80 -5.25 -6.11
C GLN A 32 21.03 -6.02 -6.61
N ASN A 33 22.15 -5.91 -5.91
CA ASN A 33 23.41 -6.57 -6.29
C ASN A 33 23.75 -7.78 -5.41
N VAL A 34 22.85 -8.17 -4.52
CA VAL A 34 23.08 -9.33 -3.63
C VAL A 34 22.74 -10.61 -4.39
N PRO A 35 23.71 -11.54 -4.57
CA PRO A 35 23.44 -12.78 -5.28
C PRO A 35 22.32 -13.59 -4.61
N GLY A 36 21.39 -14.08 -5.42
CA GLY A 36 20.30 -14.93 -4.95
C GLY A 36 19.18 -14.23 -4.20
N PHE A 37 19.26 -12.92 -4.03
CA PHE A 37 18.21 -12.16 -3.34
C PHE A 37 16.92 -12.19 -4.13
N LYS A 38 15.83 -12.55 -3.45
CA LYS A 38 14.47 -12.48 -4.00
C LYS A 38 13.77 -11.26 -3.41
N ARG A 39 13.18 -10.44 -4.30
CA ARG A 39 12.53 -9.21 -3.89
C ARG A 39 11.35 -9.47 -2.97
N TYR A 40 11.05 -8.51 -2.12
CA TYR A 40 9.81 -8.48 -1.35
C TYR A 40 8.71 -7.84 -2.20
N GLU A 41 7.51 -8.36 -2.07
CA GLU A 41 6.30 -7.77 -2.64
C GLU A 41 5.25 -7.63 -1.56
N VAL A 42 4.32 -6.70 -1.76
CA VAL A 42 3.25 -6.44 -0.80
C VAL A 42 1.92 -6.73 -1.49
N ARG A 43 1.20 -7.71 -0.96
CA ARG A 43 -0.16 -8.03 -1.40
C ARG A 43 -1.15 -7.20 -0.59
N PHE A 44 -2.01 -6.50 -1.25
CA PHE A 44 -3.09 -5.75 -0.60
C PHE A 44 -4.36 -5.71 -1.46
N GLU A 45 -4.25 -5.28 -2.72
CA GLU A 45 -5.40 -5.06 -3.60
C GLU A 45 -6.17 -6.36 -3.88
N ASP A 46 -5.48 -7.46 -4.09
CA ASP A 46 -6.10 -8.77 -4.28
C ASP A 46 -6.74 -9.30 -2.99
N LEU A 47 -6.13 -9.00 -1.83
CA LEU A 47 -6.72 -9.34 -0.54
C LEU A 47 -7.99 -8.54 -0.27
N LEU A 48 -8.03 -7.26 -0.70
CA LEU A 48 -9.24 -6.44 -0.66
C LEU A 48 -10.35 -7.04 -1.50
N ARG A 49 -10.04 -7.47 -2.72
CA ARG A 49 -11.02 -8.09 -3.63
C ARG A 49 -11.54 -9.40 -3.05
N GLU A 50 -10.68 -10.21 -2.46
CA GLU A 50 -11.09 -11.46 -1.81
C GLU A 50 -12.03 -11.19 -0.62
N ALA A 51 -11.70 -10.21 0.21
CA ALA A 51 -12.53 -9.84 1.35
C ALA A 51 -13.90 -9.33 0.90
N GLU A 52 -13.93 -8.48 -0.13
CA GLU A 52 -15.17 -7.96 -0.72
C GLU A 52 -16.04 -9.09 -1.28
N ALA A 53 -15.43 -10.04 -1.99
CA ALA A 53 -16.14 -11.19 -2.55
C ALA A 53 -16.74 -12.11 -1.47
N ARG A 54 -16.13 -12.16 -0.29
CA ARG A 54 -16.61 -12.94 0.86
C ARG A 54 -17.56 -12.16 1.77
N GLY A 55 -17.86 -10.90 1.44
CA GLY A 55 -18.67 -10.03 2.30
C GLY A 55 -18.00 -9.62 3.60
N GLN A 56 -16.67 -9.71 3.67
CA GLN A 56 -15.90 -9.27 4.83
C GLN A 56 -15.65 -7.78 4.80
N ASP A 57 -15.44 -7.18 5.98
CA ASP A 57 -15.12 -5.76 6.09
C ASP A 57 -13.71 -5.48 5.53
N THR A 58 -13.64 -4.70 4.45
CA THR A 58 -12.38 -4.34 3.80
C THR A 58 -11.46 -3.50 4.70
N ALA A 59 -12.03 -2.79 5.69
CA ALA A 59 -11.24 -2.00 6.64
C ALA A 59 -10.40 -2.85 7.58
N THR A 60 -10.66 -4.16 7.67
CA THR A 60 -9.89 -5.09 8.49
C THR A 60 -8.76 -5.79 7.73
N VAL A 61 -8.69 -5.59 6.41
CA VAL A 61 -7.66 -6.22 5.57
C VAL A 61 -6.31 -5.58 5.86
N GLU A 62 -5.30 -6.41 6.12
CA GLU A 62 -3.93 -5.97 6.35
C GLU A 62 -3.05 -6.35 5.16
N PRO A 63 -2.06 -5.50 4.81
CA PRO A 63 -1.10 -5.86 3.77
C PRO A 63 -0.25 -7.05 4.21
N VAL A 64 0.07 -7.92 3.26
CA VAL A 64 0.92 -9.08 3.49
C VAL A 64 2.22 -8.88 2.72
N VAL A 65 3.34 -8.90 3.43
CA VAL A 65 4.68 -8.87 2.84
C VAL A 65 5.14 -10.30 2.60
N GLN A 66 5.53 -10.59 1.38
CA GLN A 66 6.03 -11.91 1.00
C GLN A 66 7.17 -11.79 0.00
N ARG A 67 7.89 -12.91 -0.20
CA ARG A 67 8.93 -12.96 -1.23
C ARG A 67 8.29 -13.24 -2.58
N ASP A 68 8.75 -12.50 -3.59
CA ASP A 68 8.48 -12.81 -5.00
C ASP A 68 9.55 -13.82 -5.44
N THR A 69 9.15 -15.07 -5.59
CA THR A 69 10.08 -16.15 -5.95
C THR A 69 10.20 -16.37 -7.46
N SER A 70 9.68 -15.45 -8.26
CA SER A 70 9.75 -15.54 -9.71
C SER A 70 11.19 -15.52 -10.23
N GLY A 71 11.36 -15.99 -11.45
CA GLY A 71 12.67 -16.10 -12.06
C GLY A 71 13.45 -17.35 -11.63
N PRO A 72 14.64 -17.56 -12.22
CA PRO A 72 15.45 -18.76 -11.94
C PRO A 72 15.86 -18.85 -10.47
N PRO A 73 15.85 -20.07 -9.87
CA PRO A 73 16.31 -20.27 -8.51
C PRO A 73 17.77 -19.80 -8.33
N GLY A 74 18.06 -19.16 -7.20
CA GLY A 74 19.41 -18.69 -6.88
C GLY A 74 19.82 -17.42 -7.61
N GLN A 75 18.94 -16.80 -8.39
CA GLN A 75 19.21 -15.54 -9.08
C GLN A 75 18.43 -14.39 -8.44
N ASN A 76 19.08 -13.22 -8.38
CA ASN A 76 18.44 -12.00 -7.91
C ASN A 76 17.37 -11.56 -8.94
N ASN A 77 16.15 -11.31 -8.48
CA ASN A 77 15.05 -10.89 -9.34
C ASN A 77 14.68 -9.40 -9.17
N VAL A 78 15.51 -8.62 -8.51
CA VAL A 78 15.31 -7.18 -8.38
C VAL A 78 15.65 -6.50 -9.71
N VAL A 79 14.71 -5.74 -10.25
CA VAL A 79 14.92 -4.90 -11.44
C VAL A 79 14.81 -3.46 -10.98
N LEU A 80 15.92 -2.74 -10.99
CA LEU A 80 16.02 -1.38 -10.42
C LEU A 80 14.96 -0.43 -11.00
N MET A 81 14.79 -0.42 -12.32
CA MET A 81 13.82 0.48 -12.96
C MET A 81 12.38 0.15 -12.57
N GLU A 82 12.06 -1.12 -12.40
CA GLU A 82 10.72 -1.53 -11.95
C GLU A 82 10.49 -1.12 -10.50
N GLU A 83 11.47 -1.29 -9.64
CA GLU A 83 11.37 -0.86 -8.24
C GLU A 83 11.22 0.66 -8.11
N MET A 84 11.99 1.42 -8.88
CA MET A 84 11.88 2.88 -8.90
C MET A 84 10.52 3.35 -9.41
N SER A 85 10.01 2.70 -10.46
CA SER A 85 8.68 2.99 -11.01
C SER A 85 7.59 2.70 -9.99
N LEU A 86 7.67 1.55 -9.32
CA LEU A 86 6.73 1.16 -8.27
C LEU A 86 6.80 2.13 -7.09
N LEU A 87 8.00 2.52 -6.68
CA LEU A 87 8.20 3.49 -5.60
C LEU A 87 7.57 4.85 -5.93
N GLY A 88 7.78 5.35 -7.15
CA GLY A 88 7.19 6.60 -7.62
C GLY A 88 5.67 6.55 -7.65
N LYS A 89 5.10 5.48 -8.18
CA LYS A 89 3.65 5.26 -8.20
C LYS A 89 3.08 5.17 -6.78
N THR A 90 3.75 4.44 -5.90
CA THR A 90 3.35 4.27 -4.50
C THR A 90 3.35 5.62 -3.78
N SER A 91 4.39 6.43 -3.99
CA SER A 91 4.50 7.77 -3.41
C SER A 91 3.37 8.69 -3.87
N MET A 92 3.04 8.67 -5.17
CA MET A 92 1.91 9.43 -5.72
C MET A 92 0.59 9.03 -5.09
N LEU A 93 0.33 7.73 -4.98
CA LEU A 93 -0.91 7.22 -4.37
C LEU A 93 -0.97 7.57 -2.89
N HIS A 94 0.15 7.52 -2.18
CA HIS A 94 0.24 7.91 -0.78
C HIS A 94 -0.15 9.39 -0.62
N ASP A 95 0.34 10.26 -1.47
CA ASP A 95 0.00 11.68 -1.45
C ASP A 95 -1.50 11.91 -1.70
N VAL A 96 -2.08 11.21 -2.67
CA VAL A 96 -3.52 11.29 -2.97
C VAL A 96 -4.35 10.86 -1.76
N MET A 97 -4.00 9.75 -1.13
CA MET A 97 -4.72 9.23 0.04
C MET A 97 -4.57 10.16 1.25
N THR A 98 -3.40 10.74 1.44
CA THR A 98 -3.15 11.70 2.52
C THR A 98 -4.01 12.96 2.34
N ARG A 99 -4.10 13.47 1.13
CA ARG A 99 -4.96 14.63 0.82
C ARG A 99 -6.44 14.32 1.04
N ARG A 100 -6.87 13.15 0.62
CA ARG A 100 -8.26 12.70 0.82
C ARG A 100 -8.61 12.65 2.30
N LEU A 101 -7.73 12.09 3.12
CA LEU A 101 -7.93 12.02 4.56
C LEU A 101 -7.94 13.42 5.19
N GLY A 102 -7.04 14.31 4.74
CA GLY A 102 -7.01 15.72 5.17
C GLY A 102 -8.30 16.45 4.86
N THR A 103 -8.84 16.26 3.66
CA THR A 103 -10.13 16.84 3.26
C THR A 103 -11.27 16.35 4.15
N TYR A 104 -11.27 15.06 4.47
CA TYR A 104 -12.25 14.48 5.39
C TYR A 104 -12.22 15.19 6.75
N TYR A 105 -11.03 15.36 7.33
CA TYR A 105 -10.89 16.05 8.63
C TYR A 105 -11.30 17.52 8.57
N GLN A 106 -10.99 18.22 7.49
CA GLN A 106 -11.43 19.60 7.29
C GLN A 106 -12.95 19.70 7.22
N THR A 107 -13.58 18.79 6.49
CA THR A 107 -15.05 18.74 6.40
C THR A 107 -15.68 18.47 7.77
N LEU A 108 -15.10 17.55 8.52
CA LEU A 108 -15.56 17.23 9.87
C LEU A 108 -15.45 18.45 10.80
N ASN A 109 -14.33 19.17 10.74
CA ASN A 109 -14.13 20.39 11.53
C ASN A 109 -15.18 21.47 11.19
N LYS A 110 -15.48 21.66 9.90
CA LYS A 110 -16.50 22.60 9.47
C LYS A 110 -17.89 22.19 9.97
N ALA A 111 -18.20 20.89 9.93
CA ALA A 111 -19.47 20.38 10.42
C ALA A 111 -19.65 20.57 11.93
N ILE A 112 -18.56 20.41 12.71
CA ILE A 112 -18.59 20.49 14.18
C ILE A 112 -18.48 21.93 14.64
N PHE A 113 -17.57 22.73 14.07
CA PHE A 113 -17.21 24.05 14.55
C PHE A 113 -17.69 25.20 13.67
N GLY A 114 -18.27 24.92 12.50
CA GLY A 114 -18.73 25.95 11.56
C GLY A 114 -17.61 26.75 10.91
N ARG A 115 -16.40 26.22 10.83
CA ARG A 115 -15.23 26.94 10.31
C ARG A 115 -14.63 26.27 9.08
#